data_71ed979e753587900c6abf582eed3d13
#
_entry.id   71ed979e753587900c6abf582eed3d13
#
_cell.length_a   1.000
_cell.length_b   1.000
_cell.length_c   1.000
_cell.angle_alpha   90.00
_cell.angle_beta   90.00
_cell.angle_gamma   90.00
#
_symmetry.space_group_name_H-M   'P 1'
#
loop_
_entity.id
_entity.type
_entity.pdbx_description
1 polymer ?
#
loop_
_entity_poly.entity_id
_entity_poly.type
_entity_poly.pdbx_seq_one_letter_code
_entity_poly.pdbx_strand_id
1 'polypeptide(L)'
;MDAKQVHKPHRVHKSGASAKKSLQKRKNAEKNNPKAFTMQSAQKADRMARRRLELNEKKYHVPMADRTPTTPPPLVVAVVGPPQCGKTTLIKSLVRRYTKHTLSEIRGPVTVVSGKHQRLTFMECANDMNAMVDMAKVADLILLVIDASFGFEMETFEYLNILQTHGMGKVMGVLTHLDNFKDNKKLKLVKKNFKHRFWTEVYDGAKLFYLSGVENGRYLDKETLNLSRFISQVKLRPLAWRSTHP
;
A
#
# COMPACT_ATOMS: atom_id res chain seq x y z
N MET A 1 -16.63 -21.97 47.40
CA MET A 1 -16.69 -20.49 47.34
C MET A 1 -15.29 -19.98 47.55
N ASP A 2 -14.55 -19.76 46.46
CA ASP A 2 -13.15 -19.34 46.52
C ASP A 2 -13.10 -17.83 46.64
N ALA A 3 -12.65 -17.36 47.79
CA ALA A 3 -12.43 -15.93 48.05
C ALA A 3 -11.29 -15.43 47.19
N LYS A 4 -11.58 -14.59 46.17
CA LYS A 4 -10.59 -13.87 45.38
C LYS A 4 -9.69 -13.05 46.30
N GLN A 5 -8.40 -13.44 46.38
CA GLN A 5 -7.39 -12.65 47.06
C GLN A 5 -7.30 -11.28 46.37
N VAL A 6 -7.80 -10.26 47.06
CA VAL A 6 -7.66 -8.88 46.63
C VAL A 6 -6.21 -8.45 46.90
N HIS A 7 -5.41 -8.29 45.83
CA HIS A 7 -4.08 -7.74 45.93
C HIS A 7 -4.12 -6.34 46.56
N LYS A 8 -3.44 -6.19 47.72
CA LYS A 8 -3.32 -4.88 48.39
C LYS A 8 -2.58 -3.90 47.44
N PRO A 9 -3.09 -2.68 47.25
CA PRO A 9 -2.39 -1.70 46.39
C PRO A 9 -1.01 -1.39 46.92
N HIS A 10 -0.03 -1.30 46.02
CA HIS A 10 1.37 -1.03 46.36
C HIS A 10 1.50 0.27 47.14
N ARG A 11 2.14 0.24 48.33
CA ARG A 11 2.33 1.44 49.16
C ARG A 11 3.17 2.47 48.41
N VAL A 12 2.67 3.70 48.30
CA VAL A 12 3.37 4.82 47.69
C VAL A 12 4.57 5.21 48.56
N HIS A 13 5.75 5.33 47.98
CA HIS A 13 6.95 5.79 48.69
C HIS A 13 6.73 7.21 49.24
N LYS A 14 6.86 7.41 50.56
CA LYS A 14 6.64 8.70 51.22
C LYS A 14 7.87 9.63 51.20
N SER A 15 9.10 9.10 50.92
CA SER A 15 10.34 9.87 50.90
C SER A 15 11.34 9.31 49.88
N GLY A 16 12.32 10.09 49.47
CA GLY A 16 13.41 9.69 48.57
C GLY A 16 13.19 10.05 47.10
N ALA A 17 14.14 9.65 46.24
CA ALA A 17 14.16 9.98 44.82
C ALA A 17 12.94 9.40 44.06
N SER A 18 12.46 8.24 44.46
CA SER A 18 11.27 7.61 43.89
C SER A 18 9.97 8.35 44.23
N ALA A 19 9.90 8.92 45.48
CA ALA A 19 8.75 9.75 45.86
C ALA A 19 8.74 11.07 45.10
N LYS A 20 9.90 11.69 44.87
CA LYS A 20 10.00 12.91 44.03
C LYS A 20 9.59 12.63 42.58
N LYS A 21 10.02 11.50 41.98
CA LYS A 21 9.60 11.09 40.63
C LYS A 21 8.09 10.83 40.54
N SER A 22 7.48 10.18 41.54
CA SER A 22 6.05 9.90 41.55
C SER A 22 5.22 11.18 41.72
N LEU A 23 5.65 12.11 42.57
CA LEU A 23 5.05 13.44 42.74
C LEU A 23 5.17 14.29 41.46
N GLN A 24 6.30 14.24 40.78
CA GLN A 24 6.50 14.95 39.51
C GLN A 24 5.65 14.37 38.39
N LYS A 25 5.48 13.04 38.35
CA LYS A 25 4.59 12.36 37.43
C LYS A 25 3.11 12.71 37.66
N ARG A 26 2.69 12.84 38.94
CA ARG A 26 1.32 13.31 39.29
C ARG A 26 1.11 14.78 38.91
N LYS A 27 2.04 15.68 39.25
CA LYS A 27 1.97 17.10 38.86
C LYS A 27 1.96 17.29 37.34
N ASN A 28 2.69 16.47 36.59
CA ASN A 28 2.65 16.51 35.13
C ASN A 28 1.35 15.91 34.56
N ALA A 29 0.77 14.90 35.21
CA ALA A 29 -0.54 14.34 34.85
C ALA A 29 -1.69 15.30 35.11
N GLU A 30 -1.60 16.09 36.20
CA GLU A 30 -2.60 17.14 36.54
C GLU A 30 -2.49 18.35 35.61
N LYS A 31 -1.26 18.70 35.16
CA LYS A 31 -1.05 19.80 34.21
C LYS A 31 -1.47 19.49 32.79
N ASN A 32 -1.37 18.21 32.40
CA ASN A 32 -1.77 17.76 31.07
C ASN A 32 -3.19 17.23 31.15
N ASN A 33 -4.17 18.03 30.71
CA ASN A 33 -5.50 17.50 30.45
C ASN A 33 -5.43 16.61 29.20
N PRO A 34 -5.33 15.27 29.34
CA PRO A 34 -5.07 14.39 28.20
C PRO A 34 -6.24 14.32 27.23
N LYS A 35 -7.39 14.89 27.61
CA LYS A 35 -8.61 14.90 26.78
C LYS A 35 -8.80 16.18 25.97
N ALA A 36 -8.17 17.30 26.37
CA ALA A 36 -8.42 18.60 25.74
C ALA A 36 -7.61 18.83 24.45
N PHE A 37 -6.41 18.23 24.32
CA PHE A 37 -5.48 18.52 23.22
C PHE A 37 -4.69 17.29 22.75
N THR A 38 -5.34 16.13 22.65
CA THR A 38 -4.67 14.90 22.24
C THR A 38 -4.45 14.75 20.74
N MET A 39 -4.95 15.67 19.93
CA MET A 39 -4.83 15.60 18.49
C MET A 39 -3.66 16.42 17.98
N GLN A 40 -2.46 15.89 18.10
CA GLN A 40 -1.25 16.51 17.55
C GLN A 40 -1.14 16.41 16.02
N SER A 41 -1.96 15.59 15.36
CA SER A 41 -2.05 15.56 13.91
C SER A 41 -3.43 15.06 13.45
N ALA A 42 -3.95 15.67 12.38
CA ALA A 42 -5.20 15.28 11.74
C ALA A 42 -5.21 13.80 11.34
N GLN A 43 -4.10 13.29 10.85
CA GLN A 43 -3.96 11.89 10.45
C GLN A 43 -4.09 10.89 11.61
N LYS A 44 -3.62 11.26 12.83
CA LYS A 44 -3.84 10.43 14.02
C LYS A 44 -5.31 10.45 14.42
N ALA A 45 -5.95 11.62 14.32
CA ALA A 45 -7.37 11.77 14.58
C ALA A 45 -8.22 10.90 13.68
N ASP A 46 -7.97 10.92 12.37
CA ASP A 46 -8.68 10.10 11.39
C ASP A 46 -8.49 8.61 11.64
N ARG A 47 -7.26 8.17 11.93
CA ARG A 47 -7.00 6.77 12.27
C ARG A 47 -7.75 6.33 13.52
N MET A 48 -7.80 7.18 14.54
CA MET A 48 -8.52 6.87 15.78
C MET A 48 -10.03 6.89 15.56
N ALA A 49 -10.55 7.83 14.78
CA ALA A 49 -11.96 7.87 14.40
C ALA A 49 -12.38 6.63 13.61
N ARG A 50 -11.62 6.25 12.57
CA ARG A 50 -11.84 5.01 11.80
C ARG A 50 -11.81 3.78 12.70
N ARG A 51 -10.81 3.64 13.55
CA ARG A 51 -10.70 2.51 14.48
C ARG A 51 -11.88 2.45 15.45
N ARG A 52 -12.38 3.59 15.90
CA ARG A 52 -13.56 3.66 16.78
C ARG A 52 -14.83 3.25 16.04
N LEU A 53 -15.02 3.71 14.81
CA LEU A 53 -16.12 3.32 13.94
C LEU A 53 -16.07 1.80 13.67
N GLU A 54 -14.92 1.26 13.26
CA GLU A 54 -14.72 -0.17 13.04
C GLU A 54 -15.07 -1.01 14.29
N LEU A 55 -14.65 -0.56 15.48
CA LEU A 55 -14.95 -1.26 16.73
C LEU A 55 -16.44 -1.19 17.09
N ASN A 56 -17.11 -0.06 16.80
CA ASN A 56 -18.54 0.08 17.03
C ASN A 56 -19.35 -0.76 16.05
N GLU A 57 -19.03 -0.70 14.77
CA GLU A 57 -19.66 -1.54 13.74
C GLU A 57 -19.50 -3.04 14.05
N LYS A 58 -18.31 -3.45 14.50
CA LYS A 58 -18.07 -4.83 14.90
C LYS A 58 -18.95 -5.29 16.06
N LYS A 59 -19.37 -4.38 16.98
CA LYS A 59 -20.28 -4.72 18.08
C LYS A 59 -21.71 -4.94 17.61
N TYR A 60 -22.14 -4.21 16.59
CA TYR A 60 -23.51 -4.27 16.07
C TYR A 60 -23.65 -5.11 14.82
N HIS A 61 -22.52 -5.61 14.30
CA HIS A 61 -22.52 -6.46 13.12
C HIS A 61 -23.14 -7.82 13.46
N VAL A 62 -24.27 -8.10 12.86
CA VAL A 62 -24.85 -9.43 12.89
C VAL A 62 -23.96 -10.35 12.07
N PRO A 63 -23.40 -11.42 12.63
CA PRO A 63 -22.57 -12.34 11.88
C PRO A 63 -23.41 -12.97 10.76
N MET A 64 -23.15 -12.56 9.53
CA MET A 64 -23.72 -13.23 8.37
C MET A 64 -23.03 -14.58 8.16
N ALA A 65 -23.77 -15.57 7.70
CA ALA A 65 -23.19 -16.86 7.34
C ALA A 65 -22.04 -16.63 6.34
N ASP A 66 -20.89 -17.22 6.64
CA ASP A 66 -19.72 -17.10 5.76
C ASP A 66 -20.02 -17.79 4.42
N ARG A 67 -20.27 -16.99 3.40
CA ARG A 67 -20.50 -17.43 2.03
C ARG A 67 -19.24 -17.27 1.17
N THR A 68 -18.08 -17.03 1.81
CA THR A 68 -16.84 -16.89 1.04
C THR A 68 -16.52 -18.19 0.29
N PRO A 69 -16.18 -18.13 -0.98
CA PRO A 69 -15.79 -19.33 -1.73
C PRO A 69 -14.50 -19.91 -1.14
N THR A 70 -14.37 -21.23 -1.22
CA THR A 70 -13.18 -21.97 -0.72
C THR A 70 -11.89 -21.52 -1.39
N THR A 71 -11.98 -21.03 -2.64
CA THR A 71 -10.86 -20.40 -3.34
C THR A 71 -11.00 -18.88 -3.25
N PRO A 72 -9.99 -18.16 -2.72
CA PRO A 72 -10.06 -16.71 -2.60
C PRO A 72 -10.17 -16.05 -4.00
N PRO A 73 -10.86 -14.91 -4.11
CA PRO A 73 -10.94 -14.17 -5.36
C PRO A 73 -9.55 -13.73 -5.84
N PRO A 74 -9.36 -13.52 -7.15
CA PRO A 74 -8.10 -13.04 -7.67
C PRO A 74 -7.82 -11.63 -7.18
N LEU A 75 -6.55 -11.35 -6.85
CA LEU A 75 -6.08 -10.02 -6.51
C LEU A 75 -5.99 -9.17 -7.77
N VAL A 76 -6.68 -8.05 -7.81
CA VAL A 76 -6.66 -7.14 -8.97
C VAL A 76 -5.47 -6.19 -8.85
N VAL A 77 -4.57 -6.27 -9.83
CA VAL A 77 -3.37 -5.44 -9.93
C VAL A 77 -3.52 -4.49 -11.11
N ALA A 78 -3.78 -3.22 -10.83
CA ALA A 78 -3.83 -2.18 -11.86
C ALA A 78 -2.42 -1.67 -12.18
N VAL A 79 -2.10 -1.57 -13.46
CA VAL A 79 -0.85 -0.99 -13.95
C VAL A 79 -1.19 0.36 -14.58
N VAL A 80 -0.76 1.43 -13.94
CA VAL A 80 -1.12 2.81 -14.27
C VAL A 80 0.14 3.64 -14.51
N GLY A 81 0.07 4.59 -15.42
CA GLY A 81 1.16 5.51 -15.71
C GLY A 81 0.94 6.19 -17.06
N PRO A 82 1.79 7.16 -17.41
CA PRO A 82 1.69 7.91 -18.66
C PRO A 82 1.82 7.01 -19.90
N PRO A 83 1.50 7.53 -21.09
CA PRO A 83 1.73 6.81 -22.33
C PRO A 83 3.21 6.47 -22.49
N GLN A 84 3.48 5.34 -23.14
CA GLN A 84 4.84 4.85 -23.44
C GLN A 84 5.79 4.61 -22.26
N CYS A 85 5.34 4.72 -21.01
CA CYS A 85 6.16 4.43 -19.83
C CYS A 85 6.48 2.92 -19.63
N GLY A 86 6.00 2.04 -20.52
CA GLY A 86 6.29 0.60 -20.50
C GLY A 86 5.30 -0.28 -19.73
N LYS A 87 4.03 0.14 -19.56
CA LYS A 87 2.96 -0.63 -18.88
C LYS A 87 2.77 -2.01 -19.49
N THR A 88 2.51 -2.07 -20.79
CA THR A 88 2.29 -3.32 -21.54
C THR A 88 3.49 -4.27 -21.44
N THR A 89 4.71 -3.73 -21.58
CA THR A 89 5.96 -4.50 -21.47
C THR A 89 6.14 -5.06 -20.06
N LEU A 90 5.76 -4.30 -19.03
CA LEU A 90 5.79 -4.74 -17.64
C LEU A 90 4.83 -5.92 -17.41
N ILE A 91 3.60 -5.82 -17.86
CA ILE A 91 2.62 -6.91 -17.74
C ILE A 91 3.10 -8.16 -18.48
N LYS A 92 3.58 -8.03 -19.72
CA LYS A 92 4.15 -9.16 -20.49
C LYS A 92 5.29 -9.83 -19.73
N SER A 93 6.19 -9.06 -19.14
CA SER A 93 7.34 -9.58 -18.38
C SER A 93 6.89 -10.28 -17.09
N LEU A 94 5.89 -9.74 -16.36
CA LEU A 94 5.32 -10.37 -15.18
C LEU A 94 4.56 -11.65 -15.50
N VAL A 95 3.71 -11.65 -16.54
CA VAL A 95 2.98 -12.85 -16.97
C VAL A 95 3.93 -13.96 -17.35
N ARG A 96 4.96 -13.64 -18.15
CA ARG A 96 5.99 -14.61 -18.48
C ARG A 96 6.69 -15.18 -17.24
N ARG A 97 6.94 -14.33 -16.24
CA ARG A 97 7.57 -14.77 -14.98
C ARG A 97 6.72 -15.78 -14.23
N TYR A 98 5.39 -15.56 -14.17
CA TYR A 98 4.46 -16.45 -13.46
C TYR A 98 4.13 -17.72 -14.25
N THR A 99 3.87 -17.59 -15.55
CA THR A 99 3.34 -18.68 -16.39
C THR A 99 4.39 -19.34 -17.29
N LYS A 100 5.58 -18.71 -17.45
CA LYS A 100 6.60 -19.06 -18.43
C LYS A 100 6.15 -18.92 -19.90
N HIS A 101 4.93 -18.48 -20.15
CA HIS A 101 4.42 -18.19 -21.49
C HIS A 101 4.62 -16.73 -21.88
N THR A 102 4.86 -16.48 -23.15
CA THR A 102 4.94 -15.13 -23.71
C THR A 102 3.62 -14.73 -24.35
N LEU A 103 3.12 -13.57 -23.98
CA LEU A 103 1.96 -12.97 -24.62
C LEU A 103 2.41 -12.09 -25.79
N SER A 104 1.82 -12.29 -26.94
CA SER A 104 2.03 -11.44 -28.12
C SER A 104 1.36 -10.07 -27.89
N GLU A 105 0.10 -10.07 -27.47
CA GLU A 105 -0.72 -8.89 -27.29
C GLU A 105 -1.57 -9.01 -26.03
N ILE A 106 -1.86 -7.87 -25.39
CA ILE A 106 -2.74 -7.77 -24.22
C ILE A 106 -3.99 -7.03 -24.67
N ARG A 107 -5.13 -7.73 -24.68
CA ARG A 107 -6.43 -7.16 -25.10
C ARG A 107 -7.40 -6.91 -23.95
N GLY A 108 -6.97 -7.17 -22.70
CA GLY A 108 -7.83 -7.02 -21.54
C GLY A 108 -7.18 -7.55 -20.27
N PRO A 109 -7.97 -7.81 -19.23
CA PRO A 109 -7.48 -8.35 -17.98
C PRO A 109 -6.83 -9.72 -18.16
N VAL A 110 -5.64 -9.91 -17.59
CA VAL A 110 -4.88 -11.17 -17.66
C VAL A 110 -4.79 -11.77 -16.28
N THR A 111 -5.42 -12.93 -16.07
CA THR A 111 -5.36 -13.64 -14.77
C THR A 111 -4.31 -14.72 -14.82
N VAL A 112 -3.41 -14.70 -13.82
CA VAL A 112 -2.32 -15.67 -13.66
C VAL A 112 -2.34 -16.26 -12.25
N VAL A 113 -1.83 -17.47 -12.09
CA VAL A 113 -1.66 -18.12 -10.80
C VAL A 113 -0.30 -17.74 -10.23
N SER A 114 -0.29 -17.10 -9.07
CA SER A 114 0.94 -16.70 -8.37
C SER A 114 1.43 -17.73 -7.36
N GLY A 115 0.53 -18.56 -6.83
CA GLY A 115 0.85 -19.56 -5.81
C GLY A 115 -0.32 -20.52 -5.61
N LYS A 116 -0.22 -21.41 -4.61
CA LYS A 116 -1.23 -22.46 -4.37
C LYS A 116 -2.65 -21.91 -4.18
N HIS A 117 -2.78 -20.73 -3.53
CA HIS A 117 -4.07 -20.14 -3.17
C HIS A 117 -4.21 -18.70 -3.65
N GLN A 118 -3.32 -18.22 -4.50
CA GLN A 118 -3.36 -16.82 -4.94
C GLN A 118 -3.37 -16.73 -6.46
N ARG A 119 -4.35 -16.02 -6.97
CA ARG A 119 -4.48 -15.62 -8.37
C ARG A 119 -4.30 -14.10 -8.45
N LEU A 120 -3.68 -13.64 -9.52
CA LEU A 120 -3.46 -12.22 -9.80
C LEU A 120 -4.11 -11.89 -11.13
N THR A 121 -4.89 -10.83 -11.17
CA THR A 121 -5.44 -10.29 -12.41
C THR A 121 -4.75 -8.97 -12.71
N PHE A 122 -3.96 -8.92 -13.77
CA PHE A 122 -3.31 -7.71 -14.24
C PHE A 122 -4.24 -6.96 -15.19
N MET A 123 -4.41 -5.67 -14.93
CA MET A 123 -5.20 -4.77 -15.76
C MET A 123 -4.36 -3.56 -16.14
N GLU A 124 -4.27 -3.28 -17.43
CA GLU A 124 -3.62 -2.06 -17.92
C GLU A 124 -4.63 -0.91 -17.94
N CYS A 125 -4.29 0.20 -17.29
CA CYS A 125 -5.11 1.39 -17.32
C CYS A 125 -4.85 2.18 -18.60
N ALA A 126 -5.91 2.49 -19.34
CA ALA A 126 -5.85 3.45 -20.42
C ALA A 126 -5.66 4.86 -19.88
N ASN A 127 -5.11 5.76 -20.72
CA ASN A 127 -4.91 7.17 -20.34
C ASN A 127 -6.19 7.98 -20.56
N ASP A 128 -7.27 7.50 -19.96
CA ASP A 128 -8.59 8.15 -19.98
C ASP A 128 -9.06 8.30 -18.54
N MET A 129 -9.66 9.43 -18.22
CA MET A 129 -10.15 9.75 -16.87
C MET A 129 -11.17 8.71 -16.38
N ASN A 130 -12.09 8.27 -17.25
CA ASN A 130 -13.09 7.27 -16.90
C ASN A 130 -12.45 5.92 -16.54
N ALA A 131 -11.48 5.48 -17.35
CA ALA A 131 -10.72 4.27 -17.08
C ALA A 131 -9.91 4.38 -15.76
N MET A 132 -9.36 5.55 -15.47
CA MET A 132 -8.65 5.81 -14.21
C MET A 132 -9.57 5.70 -12.99
N VAL A 133 -10.79 6.25 -13.07
CA VAL A 133 -11.80 6.17 -12.00
C VAL A 133 -12.25 4.72 -11.78
N ASP A 134 -12.50 3.97 -12.84
CA ASP A 134 -12.91 2.57 -12.74
C ASP A 134 -11.80 1.71 -12.15
N MET A 135 -10.57 1.92 -12.59
CA MET A 135 -9.41 1.23 -12.02
C MET A 135 -9.19 1.56 -10.56
N ALA A 136 -9.38 2.80 -10.15
CA ALA A 136 -9.22 3.21 -8.74
C ALA A 136 -10.25 2.54 -7.81
N LYS A 137 -11.45 2.20 -8.33
CA LYS A 137 -12.48 1.51 -7.56
C LYS A 137 -12.28 0.01 -7.45
N VAL A 138 -11.71 -0.61 -8.48
CA VAL A 138 -11.61 -2.07 -8.61
C VAL A 138 -10.26 -2.59 -8.14
N ALA A 139 -9.18 -1.80 -8.26
CA ALA A 139 -7.84 -2.26 -7.97
C ALA A 139 -7.56 -2.46 -6.47
N ASP A 140 -7.04 -3.63 -6.12
CA ASP A 140 -6.53 -3.94 -4.80
C ASP A 140 -5.09 -3.48 -4.62
N LEU A 141 -4.29 -3.61 -5.66
CA LEU A 141 -2.89 -3.20 -5.72
C LEU A 141 -2.64 -2.37 -6.97
N ILE A 142 -1.97 -1.25 -6.80
CA ILE A 142 -1.65 -0.34 -7.88
C ILE A 142 -0.14 -0.36 -8.12
N LEU A 143 0.25 -0.66 -9.36
CA LEU A 143 1.60 -0.47 -9.86
C LEU A 143 1.66 0.84 -10.63
N LEU A 144 2.19 1.86 -9.98
CA LEU A 144 2.37 3.19 -10.56
C LEU A 144 3.69 3.21 -11.32
N VAL A 145 3.59 3.19 -12.64
CA VAL A 145 4.75 3.18 -13.55
C VAL A 145 5.15 4.61 -13.87
N ILE A 146 6.41 4.94 -13.63
CA ILE A 146 6.97 6.28 -13.78
C ILE A 146 8.20 6.18 -14.68
N ASP A 147 8.25 7.00 -15.72
CA ASP A 147 9.43 7.13 -16.54
C ASP A 147 10.50 7.96 -15.81
N ALA A 148 11.68 7.41 -15.65
CA ALA A 148 12.78 8.09 -14.98
C ALA A 148 13.32 9.30 -15.76
N SER A 149 13.10 9.36 -17.07
CA SER A 149 13.57 10.45 -17.93
C SER A 149 12.70 11.69 -17.80
N PHE A 150 11.36 11.52 -17.72
CA PHE A 150 10.40 12.61 -17.64
C PHE A 150 9.96 12.91 -16.20
N GLY A 151 9.90 11.89 -15.36
CA GLY A 151 9.53 12.03 -13.97
C GLY A 151 8.03 11.82 -13.72
N PHE A 152 7.50 12.59 -12.77
CA PHE A 152 6.05 12.55 -12.49
C PHE A 152 5.34 13.44 -13.50
N GLU A 153 4.57 12.82 -14.34
CA GLU A 153 3.73 13.47 -15.34
C GLU A 153 2.33 13.77 -14.82
N MET A 154 1.54 14.54 -15.56
CA MET A 154 0.23 15.00 -15.13
C MET A 154 -0.73 13.82 -14.84
N GLU A 155 -0.75 12.83 -15.70
CA GLU A 155 -1.59 11.65 -15.58
C GLU A 155 -1.32 10.88 -14.28
N THR A 156 -0.07 10.89 -13.82
CA THR A 156 0.32 10.29 -12.53
C THR A 156 -0.34 11.03 -11.37
N PHE A 157 -0.35 12.36 -11.39
CA PHE A 157 -0.98 13.17 -10.36
C PHE A 157 -2.50 13.09 -10.41
N GLU A 158 -3.09 13.10 -11.59
CA GLU A 158 -4.53 12.90 -11.77
C GLU A 158 -4.98 11.58 -11.15
N TYR A 159 -4.27 10.51 -11.44
CA TYR A 159 -4.58 9.21 -10.86
C TYR A 159 -4.41 9.18 -9.34
N LEU A 160 -3.37 9.80 -8.79
CA LEU A 160 -3.17 9.90 -7.35
C LEU A 160 -4.29 10.70 -6.67
N ASN A 161 -4.77 11.78 -7.29
CA ASN A 161 -5.91 12.56 -6.79
C ASN A 161 -7.19 11.72 -6.78
N ILE A 162 -7.46 10.95 -7.85
CA ILE A 162 -8.59 10.02 -7.91
C ILE A 162 -8.50 8.98 -6.79
N LEU A 163 -7.31 8.41 -6.56
CA LEU A 163 -7.10 7.45 -5.47
C LEU A 163 -7.35 8.03 -4.08
N GLN A 164 -6.99 9.29 -3.86
CA GLN A 164 -7.25 9.96 -2.59
C GLN A 164 -8.75 10.12 -2.31
N THR A 165 -9.56 10.36 -3.33
CA THR A 165 -11.01 10.50 -3.21
C THR A 165 -11.73 9.17 -3.01
N HIS A 166 -11.28 8.09 -3.68
CA HIS A 166 -11.89 6.76 -3.61
C HIS A 166 -11.34 5.85 -2.50
N GLY A 167 -10.38 6.33 -1.74
CA GLY A 167 -9.67 5.55 -0.74
C GLY A 167 -8.39 4.95 -1.32
N MET A 168 -7.26 5.42 -0.82
CA MET A 168 -5.94 5.02 -1.32
C MET A 168 -5.68 3.54 -1.03
N GLY A 169 -5.72 2.72 -2.05
CA GLY A 169 -5.30 1.33 -2.01
C GLY A 169 -3.79 1.18 -1.76
N LYS A 170 -3.28 -0.02 -1.88
CA LYS A 170 -1.84 -0.25 -1.77
C LYS A 170 -1.14 0.11 -3.07
N VAL A 171 -0.24 1.10 -3.00
CA VAL A 171 0.51 1.60 -4.17
C VAL A 171 1.96 1.13 -4.09
N MET A 172 2.47 0.64 -5.21
CA MET A 172 3.87 0.35 -5.45
C MET A 172 4.34 1.12 -6.67
N GLY A 173 5.46 1.83 -6.57
CA GLY A 173 6.07 2.52 -7.71
C GLY A 173 6.99 1.60 -8.51
N VAL A 174 7.01 1.79 -9.81
CA VAL A 174 7.92 1.13 -10.72
C VAL A 174 8.58 2.19 -11.60
N LEU A 175 9.88 2.41 -11.42
CA LEU A 175 10.67 3.31 -12.23
C LEU A 175 11.21 2.57 -13.44
N THR A 176 10.95 3.11 -14.63
CA THR A 176 11.39 2.55 -15.92
C THR A 176 12.40 3.45 -16.62
N HIS A 177 12.94 3.03 -17.74
CA HIS A 177 13.89 3.79 -18.59
C HIS A 177 15.15 4.28 -17.85
N LEU A 178 15.63 3.50 -16.89
CA LEU A 178 16.87 3.84 -16.17
C LEU A 178 18.14 3.66 -17.00
N ASP A 179 18.07 2.95 -18.10
CA ASP A 179 19.13 2.77 -19.10
C ASP A 179 19.51 4.06 -19.83
N ASN A 180 18.62 5.06 -19.86
CA ASN A 180 18.90 6.38 -20.40
C ASN A 180 20.00 7.13 -19.62
N PHE A 181 20.25 6.73 -18.36
CA PHE A 181 21.28 7.34 -17.51
C PHE A 181 22.59 6.56 -17.57
N LYS A 182 23.51 7.03 -18.42
CA LYS A 182 24.84 6.41 -18.58
C LYS A 182 25.76 6.62 -17.37
N ASP A 183 25.58 7.70 -16.62
CA ASP A 183 26.41 8.06 -15.47
C ASP A 183 25.86 7.45 -14.18
N ASN A 184 26.64 6.57 -13.55
CA ASN A 184 26.27 5.91 -12.29
C ASN A 184 26.04 6.88 -11.12
N LYS A 185 26.73 8.03 -11.09
CA LYS A 185 26.53 9.04 -10.03
C LYS A 185 25.18 9.72 -10.19
N LYS A 186 24.84 10.12 -11.43
CA LYS A 186 23.53 10.69 -11.79
C LYS A 186 22.43 9.69 -11.51
N LEU A 187 22.58 8.43 -11.91
CA LEU A 187 21.60 7.36 -11.66
C LEU A 187 21.29 7.17 -10.16
N LYS A 188 22.32 7.15 -9.31
CA LYS A 188 22.14 7.06 -7.85
C LYS A 188 21.39 8.27 -7.30
N LEU A 189 21.70 9.46 -7.76
CA LEU A 189 21.03 10.70 -7.35
C LEU A 189 19.56 10.71 -7.79
N VAL A 190 19.29 10.33 -9.03
CA VAL A 190 17.94 10.20 -9.59
C VAL A 190 17.11 9.22 -8.77
N LYS A 191 17.62 8.01 -8.52
CA LYS A 191 16.94 7.00 -7.67
C LYS A 191 16.62 7.53 -6.27
N LYS A 192 17.54 8.28 -5.65
CA LYS A 192 17.34 8.89 -4.32
C LYS A 192 16.23 9.96 -4.37
N ASN A 193 16.28 10.85 -5.35
CA ASN A 193 15.32 11.94 -5.51
C ASN A 193 13.90 11.39 -5.79
N PHE A 194 13.78 10.41 -6.71
CA PHE A 194 12.50 9.77 -6.99
C PHE A 194 11.92 9.03 -5.78
N LYS A 195 12.76 8.36 -5.01
CA LYS A 195 12.31 7.68 -3.79
C LYS A 195 11.75 8.68 -2.79
N HIS A 196 12.43 9.81 -2.57
CA HIS A 196 11.98 10.86 -1.67
C HIS A 196 10.66 11.46 -2.17
N ARG A 197 10.61 11.86 -3.45
CA ARG A 197 9.40 12.44 -4.05
C ARG A 197 8.21 11.45 -4.02
N PHE A 198 8.45 10.18 -4.34
CA PHE A 198 7.42 9.14 -4.28
C PHE A 198 6.82 8.99 -2.87
N TRP A 199 7.64 9.09 -1.83
CA TRP A 199 7.17 9.06 -0.46
C TRP A 199 6.37 10.30 -0.07
N THR A 200 6.75 11.46 -0.58
CA THR A 200 6.02 12.72 -0.35
C THR A 200 4.65 12.69 -1.01
N GLU A 201 4.58 12.22 -2.26
CA GLU A 201 3.34 12.25 -3.05
C GLU A 201 2.37 11.10 -2.69
N VAL A 202 2.87 9.93 -2.36
CA VAL A 202 2.04 8.75 -2.09
C VAL A 202 1.85 8.52 -0.59
N TYR A 203 2.84 7.97 0.06
CA TYR A 203 2.95 7.83 1.53
C TYR A 203 4.32 7.31 1.92
N ASP A 204 4.74 7.60 3.16
CA ASP A 204 6.02 7.14 3.69
C ASP A 204 6.12 5.61 3.73
N GLY A 205 7.25 5.09 3.22
CA GLY A 205 7.53 3.65 3.20
C GLY A 205 6.93 2.90 2.01
N ALA A 206 6.27 3.60 1.07
CA ALA A 206 5.82 3.00 -0.18
C ALA A 206 7.01 2.39 -0.95
N LYS A 207 6.81 1.20 -1.50
CA LYS A 207 7.87 0.48 -2.22
C LYS A 207 8.05 1.05 -3.62
N LEU A 208 9.28 1.32 -3.98
CA LEU A 208 9.68 1.76 -5.31
C LEU A 208 10.65 0.74 -5.91
N PHE A 209 10.29 0.20 -7.06
CA PHE A 209 11.08 -0.76 -7.83
C PHE A 209 11.76 -0.07 -8.99
N TYR A 210 12.86 -0.64 -9.42
CA TYR A 210 13.71 -0.08 -10.46
C TYR A 210 13.85 -1.08 -11.59
N LEU A 211 13.52 -0.68 -12.82
CA LEU A 211 13.68 -1.44 -14.02
C LEU A 211 14.68 -0.71 -14.93
N SER A 212 15.79 -1.36 -15.23
CA SER A 212 16.92 -0.73 -15.94
C SER A 212 16.59 -0.41 -17.37
N GLY A 213 16.10 -1.39 -18.12
CA GLY A 213 15.80 -1.23 -19.53
C GLY A 213 15.19 -2.50 -20.11
N VAL A 214 14.89 -2.44 -21.40
CA VAL A 214 14.26 -3.55 -22.13
C VAL A 214 15.29 -4.27 -22.99
N GLU A 215 15.51 -5.56 -22.72
CA GLU A 215 16.32 -6.46 -23.53
C GLU A 215 15.41 -7.47 -24.24
N ASN A 216 15.52 -7.58 -25.55
CA ASN A 216 14.69 -8.49 -26.36
C ASN A 216 13.17 -8.35 -26.10
N GLY A 217 12.70 -7.11 -25.98
CA GLY A 217 11.28 -6.79 -25.77
C GLY A 217 10.76 -7.06 -24.35
N ARG A 218 11.63 -7.21 -23.34
CA ARG A 218 11.26 -7.48 -21.95
C ARG A 218 12.24 -6.91 -20.96
N TYR A 219 11.78 -6.72 -19.73
CA TYR A 219 12.64 -6.31 -18.61
C TYR A 219 13.50 -7.46 -18.10
N LEU A 220 14.61 -7.14 -17.45
CA LEU A 220 15.54 -8.10 -16.88
C LEU A 220 14.86 -9.05 -15.89
N ASP A 221 15.19 -10.34 -15.98
CA ASP A 221 14.57 -11.39 -15.14
C ASP A 221 14.80 -11.18 -13.64
N LYS A 222 15.94 -10.61 -13.23
CA LYS A 222 16.25 -10.34 -11.81
C LYS A 222 15.35 -9.25 -11.25
N GLU A 223 15.08 -8.21 -12.01
CA GLU A 223 14.26 -7.06 -11.59
C GLU A 223 12.78 -7.45 -11.53
N THR A 224 12.31 -8.15 -12.58
CA THR A 224 10.95 -8.68 -12.63
C THR A 224 10.69 -9.73 -11.54
N LEU A 225 11.70 -10.57 -11.21
CA LEU A 225 11.62 -11.53 -10.11
C LEU A 225 11.43 -10.82 -8.76
N ASN A 226 12.19 -9.75 -8.52
CA ASN A 226 12.07 -8.99 -7.28
C ASN A 226 10.67 -8.38 -7.16
N LEU A 227 10.18 -7.71 -8.20
CA LEU A 227 8.84 -7.15 -8.23
C LEU A 227 7.76 -8.24 -8.04
N SER A 228 7.85 -9.36 -8.76
CA SER A 228 6.88 -10.45 -8.67
C SER A 228 6.79 -11.06 -7.27
N ARG A 229 7.91 -11.21 -6.57
CA ARG A 229 7.94 -11.68 -5.17
C ARG A 229 7.18 -10.73 -4.25
N PHE A 230 7.38 -9.42 -4.41
CA PHE A 230 6.67 -8.45 -3.59
C PHE A 230 5.16 -8.42 -3.88
N ILE A 231 4.76 -8.54 -5.16
CA ILE A 231 3.34 -8.64 -5.53
C ILE A 231 2.70 -9.88 -4.89
N SER A 232 3.38 -11.03 -4.96
CA SER A 232 2.86 -12.29 -4.37
C SER A 232 2.81 -12.27 -2.84
N GLN A 233 3.59 -11.43 -2.18
CA GLN A 233 3.62 -11.32 -0.71
C GLN A 233 2.72 -10.20 -0.17
N VAL A 234 2.04 -9.48 -1.03
CA VAL A 234 1.15 -8.40 -0.60
C VAL A 234 0.02 -8.96 0.26
N LYS A 235 -0.01 -8.50 1.50
CA LYS A 235 -1.16 -8.73 2.39
C LYS A 235 -2.06 -7.51 2.28
N LEU A 236 -3.24 -7.71 1.72
CA LEU A 236 -4.30 -6.74 1.76
C LEU A 236 -5.05 -6.90 3.07
N ARG A 237 -5.39 -5.78 3.68
CA ARG A 237 -6.32 -5.77 4.82
C ARG A 237 -7.72 -5.65 4.22
N PRO A 238 -8.58 -6.65 4.40
CA PRO A 238 -9.98 -6.50 4.01
C PRO A 238 -10.55 -5.30 4.75
N LEU A 239 -11.32 -4.49 4.05
CA LEU A 239 -12.08 -3.41 4.69
C LEU A 239 -13.09 -4.06 5.60
N ALA A 240 -13.13 -3.65 6.89
CA ALA A 240 -13.94 -4.32 7.93
C ALA A 240 -15.45 -4.31 7.62
N TRP A 241 -15.89 -3.41 6.75
CA TRP A 241 -17.29 -3.24 6.34
C TRP A 241 -17.63 -3.86 4.96
N ARG A 242 -16.65 -4.35 4.22
CA ARG A 242 -16.87 -5.11 2.98
C ARG A 242 -16.62 -6.59 3.26
N SER A 243 -17.67 -7.32 3.56
CA SER A 243 -17.59 -8.78 3.71
C SER A 243 -17.53 -9.52 2.38
N THR A 244 -18.00 -8.89 1.30
CA THR A 244 -17.97 -9.46 -0.06
C THR A 244 -17.65 -8.35 -1.05
N HIS A 245 -16.80 -8.65 -2.05
CA HIS A 245 -16.71 -7.81 -3.24
C HIS A 245 -18.05 -7.86 -3.97
N PRO A 246 -18.50 -6.72 -4.51
CA PRO A 246 -19.69 -6.70 -5.35
C PRO A 246 -19.50 -7.56 -6.58
#